data_535de92fc3f80cad549970f251b4a689
#
_entry.id   535de92fc3f80cad549970f251b4a689
#
_cell.length_a   1.000
_cell.length_b   1.000
_cell.length_c   1.000
_cell.angle_alpha   90.00
_cell.angle_beta   90.00
_cell.angle_gamma   90.00
#
_symmetry.space_group_name_H-M   'P 1'
#
loop_
_entity.id
_entity.type
_entity.pdbx_description
1 polymer ?
#
loop_
_entity_poly.entity_id
_entity_poly.type
_entity_poly.pdbx_seq_one_letter_code
_entity_poly.pdbx_strand_id
1 'polypeptide(L)'
;MGKDKLKRFAEMQTFERVIQPEINYHSPDFNLKGKWNETIFQKPQPIVLEIGCGKGEYTVALAQRYPQKNFIGIDIKGARIWRGAKTINEEKIMNAAFLRIRMETIEKF
;
A
#
# COMPACT_ATOMS: atom_id res chain seq x y z
N MET A 1 -18.03 -4.75 -15.51
CA MET A 1 -17.61 -4.08 -14.26
C MET A 1 -17.27 -5.07 -13.18
N GLY A 2 -18.15 -6.02 -12.86
CA GLY A 2 -17.90 -7.00 -11.82
C GLY A 2 -16.68 -7.89 -12.04
N LYS A 3 -16.47 -8.34 -13.27
CA LYS A 3 -15.33 -9.19 -13.60
C LYS A 3 -13.99 -8.49 -13.41
N ASP A 4 -13.90 -7.22 -13.82
CA ASP A 4 -12.67 -6.47 -13.70
C ASP A 4 -12.35 -6.18 -12.22
N LYS A 5 -13.35 -5.90 -11.42
CA LYS A 5 -13.18 -5.65 -10.00
C LYS A 5 -12.63 -6.88 -9.28
N LEU A 6 -13.21 -8.05 -9.57
CA LEU A 6 -12.74 -9.29 -8.95
C LEU A 6 -11.34 -9.65 -9.40
N LYS A 7 -11.04 -9.44 -10.67
CA LYS A 7 -9.70 -9.67 -11.22
C LYS A 7 -8.66 -8.78 -10.56
N ARG A 8 -9.00 -7.49 -10.35
CA ARG A 8 -8.10 -6.54 -9.69
C ARG A 8 -7.85 -6.92 -8.24
N PHE A 9 -8.87 -7.37 -7.51
CA PHE A 9 -8.70 -7.82 -6.13
C PHE A 9 -7.79 -9.05 -6.05
N ALA A 10 -7.98 -10.01 -6.96
CA ALA A 10 -7.14 -11.20 -7.00
C ALA A 10 -5.69 -10.82 -7.30
N GLU A 11 -5.47 -9.92 -8.23
CA GLU A 11 -4.13 -9.45 -8.59
C GLU A 11 -3.45 -8.74 -7.42
N MET A 12 -4.20 -7.90 -6.70
CA MET A 12 -3.64 -7.16 -5.55
C MET A 12 -3.13 -8.06 -4.44
N GLN A 13 -3.71 -9.25 -4.29
CA GLN A 13 -3.24 -10.20 -3.28
C GLN A 13 -1.83 -10.73 -3.58
N THR A 14 -1.37 -10.58 -4.81
CA THR A 14 -0.03 -11.00 -5.22
C THR A 14 1.02 -9.91 -5.08
N PHE A 15 0.62 -8.67 -4.83
CA PHE A 15 1.55 -7.54 -4.74
C PHE A 15 2.16 -7.43 -3.35
N GLU A 16 3.49 -7.48 -3.28
CA GLU A 16 4.22 -7.48 -2.00
C GLU A 16 4.02 -6.23 -1.15
N ARG A 17 3.86 -5.09 -1.79
CA ARG A 17 3.73 -3.82 -1.07
C ARG A 17 2.30 -3.31 -0.98
N VAL A 18 1.35 -4.20 -1.09
CA VAL A 18 -0.06 -3.91 -0.81
C VAL A 18 -0.46 -4.71 0.42
N ILE A 19 -0.75 -4.02 1.50
CA ILE A 19 -1.07 -4.63 2.78
C ILE A 19 -2.57 -4.51 3.04
N GLN A 20 -3.23 -5.64 3.22
CA GLN A 20 -4.69 -5.71 3.40
C GLN A 20 -5.03 -6.51 4.66
N PRO A 21 -4.74 -5.97 5.85
CA PRO A 21 -4.90 -6.75 7.09
C PRO A 21 -6.33 -7.12 7.42
N GLU A 22 -7.30 -6.30 7.00
CA GLU A 22 -8.72 -6.60 7.26
C GLU A 22 -9.26 -7.74 6.39
N ILE A 23 -8.56 -8.08 5.32
CA ILE A 23 -8.91 -9.20 4.45
C ILE A 23 -8.15 -10.45 4.88
N ASN A 24 -6.92 -10.28 5.30
CA ASN A 24 -6.02 -11.38 5.68
C ASN A 24 -5.81 -11.44 7.19
N TYR A 25 -6.85 -11.16 7.95
CA TYR A 25 -6.74 -11.05 9.41
C TYR A 25 -6.35 -12.35 10.12
N HIS A 26 -6.38 -13.46 9.40
CA HIS A 26 -5.90 -14.74 9.93
C HIS A 26 -4.38 -14.89 9.82
N SER A 27 -3.72 -14.00 9.10
CA SER A 27 -2.26 -14.02 9.04
C SER A 27 -1.70 -13.49 10.36
N PRO A 28 -0.84 -14.25 11.05
CA PRO A 28 -0.30 -13.81 12.33
C PRO A 28 0.70 -12.68 12.26
N ASP A 29 1.05 -12.23 11.07
CA ASP A 29 2.22 -11.36 10.87
C ASP A 29 1.91 -9.92 10.53
N PHE A 30 0.71 -9.42 10.83
CA PHE A 30 0.39 -8.01 10.59
C PHE A 30 0.81 -7.11 11.75
N ASN A 31 2.02 -7.32 12.24
CA ASN A 31 2.59 -6.45 13.27
C ASN A 31 3.60 -5.49 12.62
N LEU A 32 3.08 -4.55 11.84
CA LEU A 32 3.91 -3.59 11.11
C LEU A 32 4.17 -2.29 11.85
N LYS A 33 3.45 -2.05 12.93
CA LYS A 33 3.60 -0.80 13.69
C LYS A 33 5.05 -0.62 14.14
N GLY A 34 5.67 0.45 13.68
CA GLY A 34 7.07 0.73 13.97
C GLY A 34 8.07 -0.07 13.15
N LYS A 35 7.61 -0.94 12.24
CA LYS A 35 8.48 -1.84 11.49
C LYS A 35 8.37 -1.71 9.97
N TRP A 36 7.72 -0.67 9.48
CA TRP A 36 7.53 -0.50 8.05
C TRP A 36 8.83 -0.43 7.27
N ASN A 37 9.82 0.30 7.81
CA ASN A 37 11.11 0.41 7.12
C ASN A 37 11.86 -0.91 7.07
N GLU A 38 11.78 -1.72 8.13
CA GLU A 38 12.44 -3.02 8.16
C GLU A 38 11.76 -4.04 7.26
N THR A 39 10.43 -4.12 7.35
CA THR A 39 9.67 -5.22 6.78
C THR A 39 9.25 -4.97 5.34
N ILE A 40 8.77 -3.77 5.04
CA ILE A 40 8.18 -3.48 3.73
C ILE A 40 9.17 -2.76 2.82
N PHE A 41 9.73 -1.65 3.28
CA PHE A 41 10.61 -0.83 2.43
C PHE A 41 12.05 -1.32 2.41
N GLN A 42 12.49 -1.96 3.48
CA GLN A 42 13.86 -2.44 3.65
C GLN A 42 14.89 -1.30 3.49
N LYS A 43 14.50 -0.10 3.92
CA LYS A 43 15.34 1.08 3.84
C LYS A 43 14.90 2.08 4.91
N PRO A 44 15.81 2.50 5.81
CA PRO A 44 15.47 3.40 6.91
C PRO A 44 15.36 4.84 6.42
N GLN A 45 14.16 5.22 5.98
CA GLN A 45 13.87 6.56 5.49
C GLN A 45 12.62 7.11 6.16
N PRO A 46 12.45 8.44 6.21
CA PRO A 46 11.21 9.01 6.72
C PRO A 46 10.00 8.47 5.97
N ILE A 47 8.92 8.22 6.71
CA ILE A 47 7.68 7.69 6.13
C ILE A 47 6.65 8.80 6.04
N VAL A 48 6.09 8.99 4.87
CA VAL A 48 5.03 9.96 4.60
C VAL A 48 3.74 9.18 4.32
N LEU A 49 2.67 9.54 5.00
CA LEU A 49 1.36 8.92 4.80
C LEU A 49 0.47 9.79 3.94
N GLU A 50 -0.19 9.20 2.95
CA GLU A 50 -1.24 9.85 2.20
C GLU A 50 -2.56 9.19 2.52
N ILE A 51 -3.36 9.86 3.34
CA ILE A 51 -4.66 9.36 3.79
C ILE A 51 -5.71 9.63 2.73
N GLY A 52 -6.49 8.60 2.36
CA GLY A 52 -7.47 8.73 1.30
C GLY A 52 -6.82 8.78 -0.07
N CYS A 53 -5.85 7.89 -0.33
CA CYS A 53 -5.03 7.96 -1.53
C CYS A 53 -5.79 7.68 -2.85
N GLY A 54 -6.99 7.13 -2.78
CA GLY A 54 -7.78 6.83 -3.97
C GLY A 54 -7.02 5.90 -4.93
N LYS A 55 -6.81 6.34 -6.16
CA LYS A 55 -6.09 5.57 -7.17
C LYS A 55 -4.59 5.45 -6.91
N GLY A 56 -4.08 6.17 -5.93
CA GLY A 56 -2.67 6.10 -5.56
C GLY A 56 -1.71 6.79 -6.52
N GLU A 57 -2.22 7.51 -7.50
CA GLU A 57 -1.36 8.19 -8.48
C GLU A 57 -0.47 9.25 -7.84
N TYR A 58 -0.99 9.96 -6.87
CA TYR A 58 -0.22 10.98 -6.16
C TYR A 58 0.86 10.34 -5.28
N THR A 59 0.52 9.25 -4.61
CA THR A 59 1.49 8.49 -3.81
C THR A 59 2.65 8.01 -4.68
N VAL A 60 2.35 7.46 -5.84
CA VAL A 60 3.35 6.98 -6.79
C VAL A 60 4.23 8.14 -7.28
N ALA A 61 3.60 9.25 -7.66
CA ALA A 61 4.35 10.41 -8.15
C ALA A 61 5.30 10.99 -7.10
N LEU A 62 4.85 11.06 -5.84
CA LEU A 62 5.69 11.53 -4.74
C LEU A 62 6.86 10.59 -4.50
N ALA A 63 6.62 9.29 -4.56
CA ALA A 63 7.68 8.30 -4.36
C ALA A 63 8.75 8.41 -5.43
N GLN A 64 8.35 8.60 -6.66
CA GLN A 64 9.29 8.80 -7.77
C GLN A 64 10.09 10.09 -7.64
N ARG A 65 9.44 11.15 -7.15
CA ARG A 65 10.08 12.45 -7.01
C ARG A 65 11.01 12.52 -5.81
N TYR A 66 10.71 11.80 -4.74
CA TYR A 66 11.47 11.86 -3.50
C TYR A 66 11.96 10.46 -3.11
N PRO A 67 12.99 9.95 -3.79
CA PRO A 67 13.49 8.59 -3.52
C PRO A 67 14.11 8.42 -2.14
N GLN A 68 14.40 9.51 -1.43
CA GLN A 68 14.96 9.47 -0.08
C GLN A 68 13.89 9.39 1.02
N LYS A 69 12.62 9.27 0.65
CA LYS A 69 11.51 9.10 1.58
C LYS A 69 10.69 7.88 1.18
N ASN A 70 10.01 7.28 2.15
CA ASN A 70 9.08 6.18 1.91
C ASN A 70 7.64 6.69 2.01
N PHE A 71 6.77 6.20 1.14
CA PHE A 71 5.40 6.70 1.04
C PHE A 71 4.41 5.56 1.21
N ILE A 72 3.38 5.78 2.04
CA ILE A 72 2.30 4.81 2.22
C ILE A 72 0.99 5.49 1.86
N GLY A 73 0.32 4.99 0.83
CA GLY A 73 -1.02 5.43 0.47
C GLY A 73 -2.05 4.59 1.20
N ILE A 74 -3.03 5.22 1.83
CA ILE A 74 -4.03 4.55 2.67
C ILE A 74 -5.42 4.83 2.15
N ASP A 75 -6.20 3.77 1.93
CA ASP A 75 -7.60 3.86 1.55
C ASP A 75 -8.30 2.56 1.93
N ILE A 76 -9.63 2.61 2.04
CA ILE A 76 -10.43 1.40 2.28
C ILE A 76 -10.86 0.74 0.96
N LYS A 77 -10.93 1.50 -0.11
CA LYS A 77 -11.42 1.01 -1.40
C LYS A 77 -10.30 0.39 -2.23
N GLY A 78 -10.14 -0.92 -2.11
CA GLY A 78 -9.08 -1.66 -2.79
C GLY A 78 -9.09 -1.53 -4.30
N ALA A 79 -10.28 -1.46 -4.92
CA ALA A 79 -10.37 -1.32 -6.37
C ALA A 79 -9.71 -0.02 -6.87
N ARG A 80 -9.70 1.02 -6.05
CA ARG A 80 -9.02 2.27 -6.38
C ARG A 80 -7.51 2.15 -6.22
N ILE A 81 -7.08 1.54 -5.12
CA ILE A 81 -5.66 1.33 -4.81
C ILE A 81 -4.96 0.53 -5.91
N TRP A 82 -5.68 -0.37 -6.56
CA TRP A 82 -5.14 -1.25 -7.58
C TRP A 82 -4.31 -0.49 -8.63
N ARG A 83 -4.75 0.67 -9.06
CA ARG A 83 -4.06 1.42 -10.12
C ARG A 83 -2.64 1.81 -9.71
N GLY A 84 -2.49 2.41 -8.54
CA GLY A 84 -1.16 2.77 -8.02
C GLY A 84 -0.34 1.55 -7.65
N ALA A 85 -0.97 0.55 -7.05
CA ALA A 85 -0.31 -0.68 -6.65
C ALA A 85 0.28 -1.41 -7.86
N LYS A 86 -0.47 -1.48 -8.97
CA LYS A 86 0.02 -2.09 -10.19
C LYS A 86 1.24 -1.34 -10.73
N THR A 87 1.21 -0.02 -10.70
CA THR A 87 2.33 0.80 -11.14
C THR A 87 3.59 0.54 -10.32
N ILE A 88 3.50 0.55 -8.99
CA ILE A 88 4.68 0.31 -8.17
C ILE A 88 5.22 -1.11 -8.31
N ASN A 89 4.34 -2.07 -8.58
CA ASN A 89 4.76 -3.44 -8.79
C ASN A 89 5.46 -3.62 -10.14
N GLU A 90 4.89 -3.09 -11.20
CA GLU A 90 5.45 -3.21 -12.55
C GLU A 90 6.74 -2.40 -12.73
N GLU A 91 6.78 -1.19 -12.20
CA GLU A 91 7.93 -0.29 -12.35
C GLU A 91 8.95 -0.45 -11.21
N LYS A 92 8.71 -1.39 -10.30
CA LYS A 92 9.59 -1.69 -9.17
C LYS A 92 9.94 -0.45 -8.35
N ILE A 93 8.91 0.32 -8.01
CA ILE A 93 9.07 1.51 -7.16
C ILE A 93 9.12 1.04 -5.72
N MET A 94 10.31 1.00 -5.14
CA MET A 94 10.56 0.35 -3.85
C MET A 94 10.20 1.20 -2.63
N ASN A 95 10.03 2.50 -2.81
CA ASN A 95 9.74 3.42 -1.70
C ASN A 95 8.26 3.82 -1.63
N ALA A 96 7.38 3.01 -2.21
CA ALA A 96 5.94 3.20 -2.11
C ALA A 96 5.26 1.91 -1.70
N ALA A 97 4.22 2.02 -0.90
CA ALA A 97 3.39 0.90 -0.49
C ALA A 97 1.96 1.38 -0.29
N PHE A 98 1.02 0.47 -0.27
CA PHE A 98 -0.38 0.78 -0.05
C PHE A 98 -0.93 -0.04 1.11
N LEU A 99 -1.72 0.62 1.95
CA LEU A 99 -2.37 0.00 3.09
C LEU A 99 -3.88 0.17 2.94
N ARG A 100 -4.59 -0.94 2.80
CA ARG A 100 -6.04 -0.95 2.66
C ARG A 100 -6.68 -1.22 4.01
N ILE A 101 -7.10 -0.16 4.68
CA ILE A 101 -7.73 -0.23 6.01
C ILE A 101 -8.78 0.84 6.16
N ARG A 102 -9.61 0.71 7.18
CA ARG A 102 -10.47 1.80 7.65
C ARG A 102 -9.62 2.79 8.41
N MET A 103 -9.90 4.08 8.22
CA MET A 103 -9.13 5.14 8.87
C MET A 103 -9.11 5.03 10.40
N GLU A 104 -10.21 4.55 10.99
CA GLU A 104 -10.33 4.42 12.44
C GLU A 104 -9.31 3.44 13.03
N THR A 105 -8.75 2.55 12.21
CA THR A 105 -7.82 1.53 12.68
C THR A 105 -6.35 1.85 12.39
N ILE A 106 -6.06 3.03 11.84
CA ILE A 106 -4.72 3.39 11.40
C ILE A 106 -3.66 3.27 12.50
N GLU A 107 -4.02 3.56 13.74
CA GLU A 107 -3.08 3.51 14.85
C GLU A 107 -2.56 2.10 15.17
N LYS A 108 -3.20 1.06 14.63
CA LYS A 108 -2.75 -0.32 14.78
C LYS A 108 -1.59 -0.67 13.85
N PHE A 109 -1.37 0.16 12.87
CA PHE A 109 -0.39 -0.09 11.82
C PHE A 109 0.63 1.02 11.76
#